data_a3c4b38c0da0de444d2f3241dd1002a5
#
_entry.id   a3c4b38c0da0de444d2f3241dd1002a5
#
_cell.length_a   1.000
_cell.length_b   1.000
_cell.length_c   1.000
_cell.angle_alpha   90.00
_cell.angle_beta   90.00
_cell.angle_gamma   90.00
#
_symmetry.space_group_name_H-M   'P 1'
#
loop_
_entity.id
_entity.type
_entity.pdbx_description
1 polymer ?
#
loop_
_entity_poly.entity_id
_entity_poly.type
_entity_poly.pdbx_seq_one_letter_code
_entity_poly.pdbx_strand_id
1 'polypeptide(L)' 'MALVETKLPALEMVRRASKNRIGRFNKQDIRELCPTLSDSSIEGALRKLIAAGELKKEGRGKNICYFRLN' A
#
# COMPACT_ATOMS: atom_id res chain seq x y z
N MET A 1 -17.32 -11.27 20.79
CA MET A 1 -17.17 -11.32 20.20
C MET A 1 -16.80 -11.18 19.30
N ALA A 2 -16.71 -11.06 19.07
CA ALA A 2 -16.45 -10.97 18.30
C ALA A 2 -16.29 -11.16 17.35
N LEU A 3 -16.35 -11.06 16.94
CA LEU A 3 -16.20 -11.21 15.99
C LEU A 3 -15.49 -11.12 15.20
N VAL A 4 -15.58 -11.63 15.56
CA VAL A 4 -14.64 -11.59 14.86
C VAL A 4 -14.43 -11.05 13.57
N GLU A 5 -13.91 -10.14 13.39
CA GLU A 5 -13.75 -9.48 12.19
C GLU A 5 -12.49 -9.91 11.52
N THR A 6 -12.65 -10.51 10.41
CA THR A 6 -11.51 -11.04 9.70
C THR A 6 -10.99 -10.11 8.64
N LYS A 7 -11.76 -9.08 8.31
CA LYS A 7 -11.32 -8.13 7.31
C LYS A 7 -10.31 -7.16 7.87
N LEU A 8 -9.18 -7.03 7.19
CA LEU A 8 -8.20 -6.02 7.54
C LEU A 8 -8.53 -4.70 6.86
N PRO A 9 -8.27 -3.57 7.52
CA PRO A 9 -8.42 -2.29 6.82
C PRO A 9 -7.48 -2.20 5.64
N ALA A 10 -7.87 -1.40 4.65
CA ALA A 10 -7.06 -1.25 3.45
C ALA A 10 -5.64 -0.82 3.79
N LEU A 11 -5.50 0.08 4.75
CA LEU A 11 -4.19 0.54 5.18
C LEU A 11 -3.29 -0.60 5.62
N GLU A 12 -3.84 -1.51 6.42
CA GLU A 12 -3.05 -2.63 6.92
C GLU A 12 -2.70 -3.60 5.81
N MET A 13 -3.62 -3.84 4.89
CA MET A 13 -3.36 -4.72 3.77
C MET A 13 -2.25 -4.18 2.88
N VAL A 14 -2.29 -2.89 2.58
CA VAL A 14 -1.27 -2.27 1.75
C VAL A 14 0.07 -2.26 2.50
N ARG A 15 0.05 -2.02 3.81
CA ARG A 15 1.28 -2.07 4.59
C ARG A 15 1.94 -3.43 4.50
N ARG A 16 1.16 -4.49 4.65
CA ARG A 16 1.69 -5.86 4.55
C ARG A 16 2.19 -6.16 3.15
N ALA A 17 1.46 -5.71 2.14
CA ALA A 17 1.89 -5.91 0.76
C ALA A 17 3.22 -5.23 0.51
N SER A 18 3.39 -4.00 1.03
CA SER A 18 4.63 -3.27 0.82
C SER A 18 5.80 -3.94 1.53
N LYS A 19 5.55 -4.61 2.65
CA LYS A 19 6.63 -5.34 3.34
C LYS A 19 7.11 -6.54 2.55
N ASN A 20 6.27 -7.08 1.66
CA ASN A 20 6.64 -8.21 0.84
C ASN A 20 7.42 -7.81 -0.41
N ARG A 21 7.55 -6.51 -0.64
CA ARG A 21 8.31 -6.02 -1.78
C ARG A 21 9.64 -5.48 -1.30
N ILE A 22 10.69 -5.86 -1.97
CA ILE A 22 12.03 -5.39 -1.70
C ILE A 22 12.38 -4.36 -2.76
N GLY A 23 12.84 -3.18 -2.33
CA GLY A 23 13.15 -2.12 -3.24
C GLY A 23 11.92 -1.33 -3.62
N ARG A 24 11.86 -0.89 -4.87
CA ARG A 24 10.77 -0.05 -5.32
C ARG A 24 9.62 -0.87 -5.87
N PHE A 25 8.43 -0.35 -5.69
CA PHE A 25 7.23 -0.96 -6.23
C PHE A 25 6.28 0.16 -6.67
N ASN A 26 5.31 -0.21 -7.50
CA ASN A 26 4.33 0.77 -7.95
C ASN A 26 2.93 0.34 -7.48
N LYS A 27 1.94 1.17 -7.81
CA LYS A 27 0.56 0.90 -7.41
C LYS A 27 0.07 -0.42 -8.00
N GLN A 28 0.51 -0.74 -9.20
CA GLN A 28 0.10 -1.98 -9.84
C GLN A 28 0.56 -3.19 -9.05
N ASP A 29 1.78 -3.15 -8.51
CA ASP A 29 2.27 -4.25 -7.67
C ASP A 29 1.36 -4.46 -6.48
N ILE A 30 0.92 -3.37 -5.87
CA ILE A 30 0.02 -3.47 -4.72
C ILE A 30 -1.34 -4.02 -5.14
N ARG A 31 -1.83 -3.61 -6.30
CA ARG A 31 -3.10 -4.12 -6.80
C ARG A 31 -3.06 -5.63 -6.99
N GLU A 32 -1.95 -6.14 -7.46
CA GLU A 32 -1.79 -7.58 -7.65
C GLU A 32 -1.77 -8.33 -6.34
N LEU A 33 -1.19 -7.72 -5.31
CA LEU A 33 -1.13 -8.34 -4.00
C LEU A 33 -2.43 -8.17 -3.21
N CYS A 34 -3.20 -7.14 -3.54
CA CYS A 34 -4.44 -6.84 -2.85
C CYS A 34 -5.58 -6.72 -3.87
N PRO A 35 -5.96 -7.81 -4.53
CA PRO A 35 -6.93 -7.72 -5.62
C PRO A 35 -8.33 -7.35 -5.17
N THR A 36 -8.61 -7.45 -3.87
CA THR A 36 -9.93 -7.08 -3.35
C THR A 36 -10.06 -5.59 -3.07
N LEU A 37 -8.97 -4.85 -3.14
CA LEU A 37 -9.02 -3.41 -2.88
C LEU A 37 -9.22 -2.65 -4.17
N SER A 38 -9.99 -1.56 -4.09
CA SER A 38 -10.16 -0.66 -5.22
C SER A 38 -8.94 0.25 -5.33
N ASP A 39 -8.79 0.89 -6.50
CA ASP A 39 -7.71 1.84 -6.71
C ASP A 39 -7.75 2.96 -5.69
N SER A 40 -8.95 3.46 -5.39
CA SER A 40 -9.10 4.54 -4.42
C SER A 40 -8.61 4.12 -3.04
N SER A 41 -8.93 2.90 -2.65
CA SER A 41 -8.50 2.39 -1.35
C SER A 41 -6.99 2.26 -1.30
N ILE A 42 -6.38 1.75 -2.37
CA ILE A 42 -4.94 1.60 -2.44
C ILE A 42 -4.26 2.95 -2.40
N GLU A 43 -4.74 3.90 -3.18
CA GLU A 43 -4.15 5.24 -3.20
C GLU A 43 -4.26 5.92 -1.84
N GLY A 44 -5.42 5.80 -1.20
CA GLY A 44 -5.60 6.37 0.12
C GLY A 44 -4.66 5.77 1.15
N ALA A 45 -4.49 4.46 1.10
CA ALA A 45 -3.60 3.77 2.02
C ALA A 45 -2.15 4.16 1.78
N LEU A 46 -1.73 4.22 0.50
CA LEU A 46 -0.37 4.63 0.18
C LEU A 46 -0.10 6.04 0.66
N ARG A 47 -1.07 6.93 0.49
CA ARG A 47 -0.93 8.31 0.95
C ARG A 47 -0.76 8.38 2.46
N LYS A 48 -1.53 7.58 3.18
CA LYS A 48 -1.43 7.55 4.65
C LYS A 48 -0.08 6.99 5.11
N LEU A 49 0.43 5.98 4.42
CA LEU A 49 1.73 5.42 4.75
C LEU A 49 2.84 6.42 4.48
N ILE A 50 2.72 7.19 3.41
CA ILE A 50 3.69 8.25 3.12
C ILE A 50 3.63 9.32 4.21
N ALA A 51 2.44 9.71 4.61
CA ALA A 51 2.27 10.72 5.65
C ALA A 51 2.83 10.24 6.98
N ALA A 52 2.76 8.94 7.25
CA ALA A 52 3.28 8.36 8.47
C ALA A 52 4.79 8.16 8.44
N GLY A 53 5.42 8.37 7.29
CA GLY A 53 6.86 8.20 7.16
C GLY A 53 7.30 6.77 6.92
N GLU A 54 6.39 5.89 6.59
CA GLU A 54 6.72 4.49 6.33
C GLU A 54 7.12 4.25 4.89
N LEU A 55 6.59 5.05 3.97
CA LEU A 55 6.89 4.94 2.55
C LEU A 55 7.29 6.28 2.01
N LYS A 56 8.01 6.25 0.90
CA LYS A 56 8.33 7.44 0.15
C LYS A 56 7.94 7.25 -1.31
N LYS A 57 7.49 8.33 -1.92
CA LYS A 57 7.07 8.32 -3.31
C LYS A 57 8.12 8.99 -4.17
N GLU A 58 8.44 8.36 -5.30
CA GLU A 58 9.37 8.92 -6.28
C GLU A 58 8.75 8.89 -7.65
N GLY A 59 9.20 9.81 -8.50
CA GLY A 59 8.77 9.84 -9.89
C GLY A 59 7.60 10.77 -10.11
N ARG A 60 7.14 10.80 -11.34
CA ARG A 60 6.05 11.68 -11.77
C ARG A 60 5.17 10.95 -12.75
N GLY A 61 3.90 11.33 -12.75
CA GLY A 61 2.95 10.84 -13.73
C GLY A 61 2.87 9.34 -13.71
N LYS A 62 3.17 8.75 -14.85
CA LYS A 62 3.04 7.30 -14.98
C LYS A 62 4.20 6.52 -14.38
N ASN A 63 5.27 7.23 -14.02
CA ASN A 63 6.47 6.58 -13.51
C ASN A 63 6.62 6.71 -12.01
N ILE A 64 5.50 6.80 -11.32
CA ILE A 64 5.52 6.89 -9.85
C ILE A 64 5.82 5.53 -9.26
N CYS A 65 6.76 5.51 -8.33
CA CYS A 65 7.04 4.32 -7.57
C CYS A 65 7.18 4.68 -6.10
N TYR A 66 7.15 3.65 -5.27
CA TYR A 66 7.20 3.80 -3.83
C TYR A 66 8.26 2.87 -3.28
N PHE A 67 8.81 3.23 -2.13
CA PHE A 67 9.74 2.34 -1.45
C PHE A 67 9.64 2.56 0.06
N ARG A 68 9.98 1.52 0.80
CA ARG A 68 9.91 1.60 2.25
C ARG A 68 11.14 2.31 2.78
N LEU A 69 10.91 3.08 3.84
CA LEU A 69 11.98 3.84 4.47
C LEU A 69 12.73 3.07 5.55
N ASN A 70 12.28 1.86 5.84
CA ASN A 70 12.98 1.02 6.80
C ASN A 70 13.56 -0.18 6.11
#